data_aab731fd12a9eca3660c0181d146f84a
#
_entry.id   aab731fd12a9eca3660c0181d146f84a
#
_cell.length_a   1.000
_cell.length_b   1.000
_cell.length_c   1.000
_cell.angle_alpha   90.00
_cell.angle_beta   90.00
_cell.angle_gamma   90.00
#
_symmetry.space_group_name_H-M   'P 1'
#
loop_
_entity.id
_entity.type
_entity.pdbx_description
1 polymer ?
#
loop_
_entity_poly.entity_id
_entity_poly.type
_entity_poly.pdbx_seq_one_letter_code
_entity_poly.pdbx_strand_id
1 'polypeptide(L)'
;MQLRRLREAAGVTIDQVAMRLECSASKISRIETGQTGVTPRDVRDMAAVYGVPAEEAELLLRFAREARQKGWWQFYGTVLTGAYVGLESAADSIRAYEALVVPGLLQTEEYARALIISGRPDISAEETEKRVRVRMNRQSLLTQDDPLDLWIVLDEAVLHRGVGGRVVMRDQFDHLLRVAELSNVTLQVLPFAAGAHAGMDGTFTILFYEEAEDQSLVFVSNAAGGLFLEKDEELQRYAFVFDHLRASALAPDEAVSMIAALAEEFVRGNGSQGSQGQP
;
A
#
# COMPACT_ATOMS: atom_id res chain seq x y z
N MET A 1 -11.81 12.24 3.36
CA MET A 1 -11.09 13.46 3.70
C MET A 1 -11.56 14.69 2.94
N GLN A 2 -12.13 14.56 1.76
CA GLN A 2 -12.81 15.65 1.03
C GLN A 2 -13.89 16.36 1.90
N LEU A 3 -14.69 15.62 2.67
CA LEU A 3 -15.67 16.21 3.59
C LEU A 3 -15.05 17.15 4.63
N ARG A 4 -13.86 16.84 5.13
CA ARG A 4 -13.12 17.72 6.06
C ARG A 4 -12.69 19.02 5.39
N ARG A 5 -12.14 18.95 4.17
CA ARG A 5 -11.75 20.14 3.39
C ARG A 5 -12.95 21.06 3.13
N LEU A 6 -14.09 20.47 2.72
CA LEU A 6 -15.33 21.20 2.48
C LEU A 6 -15.85 21.88 3.76
N ARG A 7 -15.79 21.20 4.91
CA ARG A 7 -16.14 21.79 6.19
C ARG A 7 -15.22 22.97 6.54
N GLU A 8 -13.91 22.79 6.40
CA GLU A 8 -12.91 23.82 6.70
C GLU A 8 -13.05 25.01 5.76
N ALA A 9 -13.28 24.77 4.47
CA ALA A 9 -13.57 25.83 3.48
C ALA A 9 -14.87 26.60 3.80
N ALA A 10 -15.89 25.90 4.31
CA ALA A 10 -17.14 26.50 4.77
C ALA A 10 -17.01 27.24 6.11
N GLY A 11 -15.85 27.17 6.77
CA GLY A 11 -15.63 27.80 8.09
C GLY A 11 -16.46 27.20 9.23
N VAL A 12 -16.94 25.95 9.08
CA VAL A 12 -17.82 25.30 10.04
C VAL A 12 -17.01 24.40 10.98
N THR A 13 -17.25 24.46 12.29
CA THR A 13 -16.59 23.59 13.27
C THR A 13 -17.24 22.21 13.33
N ILE A 14 -16.50 21.19 13.78
CA ILE A 14 -17.04 19.84 14.01
C ILE A 14 -18.26 19.86 14.94
N ASP A 15 -18.21 20.67 16.00
CA ASP A 15 -19.30 20.77 16.97
C ASP A 15 -20.57 21.39 16.35
N GLN A 16 -20.42 22.38 15.47
CA GLN A 16 -21.55 22.97 14.74
C GLN A 16 -22.19 21.96 13.79
N VAL A 17 -21.39 21.13 13.11
CA VAL A 17 -21.89 20.04 12.25
C VAL A 17 -22.62 19.01 13.10
N ALA A 18 -22.00 18.57 14.18
CA ALA A 18 -22.56 17.58 15.10
C ALA A 18 -23.93 18.05 15.67
N MET A 19 -24.03 19.32 16.05
CA MET A 19 -25.27 19.93 16.52
C MET A 19 -26.36 19.94 15.43
N ARG A 20 -26.02 20.34 14.19
CA ARG A 20 -26.98 20.39 13.06
C ARG A 20 -27.44 19.00 12.61
N LEU A 21 -26.60 18.00 12.75
CA LEU A 21 -26.89 16.62 12.35
C LEU A 21 -27.38 15.75 13.52
N GLU A 22 -27.61 16.34 14.69
CA GLU A 22 -28.06 15.66 15.92
C GLU A 22 -27.21 14.41 16.25
N CYS A 23 -25.87 14.53 16.13
CA CYS A 23 -24.95 13.44 16.39
C CYS A 23 -23.74 13.89 17.23
N SER A 24 -22.85 12.97 17.59
CA SER A 24 -21.65 13.30 18.36
C SER A 24 -20.54 13.90 17.47
N ALA A 25 -19.78 14.85 17.99
CA ALA A 25 -18.58 15.40 17.36
C ALA A 25 -17.57 14.29 16.99
N SER A 26 -17.48 13.25 17.83
CA SER A 26 -16.66 12.07 17.57
C SER A 26 -17.11 11.27 16.33
N LYS A 27 -18.43 11.24 16.02
CA LYS A 27 -18.94 10.61 14.79
C LYS A 27 -18.45 11.39 13.57
N ILE A 28 -18.61 12.72 13.57
CA ILE A 28 -18.17 13.58 12.47
C ILE A 28 -16.66 13.44 12.26
N SER A 29 -15.86 13.54 13.32
CA SER A 29 -14.41 13.39 13.26
C SER A 29 -13.99 12.06 12.66
N ARG A 30 -14.64 10.94 13.05
CA ARG A 30 -14.32 9.59 12.50
C ARG A 30 -14.71 9.43 11.04
N ILE A 31 -15.81 10.06 10.61
CA ILE A 31 -16.19 10.09 9.19
C ILE A 31 -15.16 10.89 8.40
N GLU A 32 -14.79 12.08 8.83
CA GLU A 32 -13.84 12.96 8.16
C GLU A 32 -12.40 12.41 8.13
N THR A 33 -12.03 11.57 9.07
CA THR A 33 -10.73 10.89 9.13
C THR A 33 -10.75 9.49 8.49
N GLY A 34 -11.88 9.06 7.91
CA GLY A 34 -12.00 7.75 7.30
C GLY A 34 -12.02 6.56 8.28
N GLN A 35 -12.06 6.82 9.59
CA GLN A 35 -12.12 5.77 10.61
C GLN A 35 -13.48 5.05 10.67
N THR A 36 -14.50 5.66 10.08
CA THR A 36 -15.84 5.07 9.99
C THR A 36 -16.40 5.34 8.60
N GLY A 37 -16.94 4.29 7.97
CA GLY A 37 -17.61 4.42 6.67
C GLY A 37 -18.72 5.46 6.70
N VAL A 38 -18.82 6.27 5.65
CA VAL A 38 -19.84 7.28 5.47
C VAL A 38 -21.08 6.70 4.75
N THR A 39 -22.28 7.10 5.16
CA THR A 39 -23.49 6.73 4.42
C THR A 39 -23.87 7.82 3.43
N PRO A 40 -24.55 7.50 2.28
CA PRO A 40 -25.07 8.52 1.38
C PRO A 40 -25.97 9.56 2.07
N ARG A 41 -26.62 9.17 3.16
CA ARG A 41 -27.39 10.10 4.00
C ARG A 41 -26.45 11.05 4.76
N ASP A 42 -25.42 10.53 5.41
CA ASP A 42 -24.44 11.36 6.13
C ASP A 42 -23.78 12.36 5.15
N VAL A 43 -23.38 11.90 3.95
CA VAL A 43 -22.80 12.78 2.90
C VAL A 43 -23.76 13.87 2.48
N ARG A 44 -25.04 13.55 2.22
CA ARG A 44 -26.03 14.54 1.83
C ARG A 44 -26.24 15.59 2.92
N ASP A 45 -26.36 15.13 4.17
CA ASP A 45 -26.61 15.99 5.31
C ASP A 45 -25.40 16.88 5.60
N MET A 46 -24.17 16.33 5.51
CA MET A 46 -22.92 17.09 5.67
C MET A 46 -22.72 18.10 4.53
N ALA A 47 -22.92 17.69 3.26
CA ALA A 47 -22.82 18.56 2.09
C ALA A 47 -23.79 19.76 2.20
N ALA A 48 -25.01 19.54 2.66
CA ALA A 48 -25.98 20.60 2.89
C ALA A 48 -25.53 21.60 3.98
N VAL A 49 -24.91 21.08 5.06
CA VAL A 49 -24.36 21.93 6.14
C VAL A 49 -23.16 22.74 5.66
N TYR A 50 -22.34 22.18 4.78
CA TYR A 50 -21.14 22.84 4.22
C TYR A 50 -21.48 23.80 3.07
N GLY A 51 -22.71 23.80 2.56
CA GLY A 51 -23.13 24.64 1.44
C GLY A 51 -22.55 24.19 0.10
N VAL A 52 -22.28 22.89 -0.04
CA VAL A 52 -21.71 22.30 -1.26
C VAL A 52 -22.70 22.43 -2.41
N PRO A 53 -22.28 22.89 -3.62
CA PRO A 53 -23.12 22.92 -4.81
C PRO A 53 -23.75 21.56 -5.14
N ALA A 54 -24.94 21.57 -5.75
CA ALA A 54 -25.70 20.35 -6.00
C ALA A 54 -24.94 19.32 -6.87
N GLU A 55 -24.18 19.78 -7.86
CA GLU A 55 -23.39 18.93 -8.76
C GLU A 55 -22.28 18.21 -7.97
N GLU A 56 -21.56 18.94 -7.13
CA GLU A 56 -20.50 18.41 -6.28
C GLU A 56 -21.08 17.48 -5.18
N ALA A 57 -22.24 17.82 -4.62
CA ALA A 57 -22.95 16.98 -3.66
C ALA A 57 -23.39 15.64 -4.28
N GLU A 58 -23.89 15.63 -5.54
CA GLU A 58 -24.24 14.38 -6.25
C GLU A 58 -23.01 13.52 -6.53
N LEU A 59 -21.87 14.14 -6.83
CA LEU A 59 -20.60 13.43 -7.01
C LEU A 59 -20.17 12.75 -5.70
N LEU A 60 -20.15 13.49 -4.59
CA LEU A 60 -19.89 12.94 -3.24
C LEU A 60 -20.84 11.80 -2.88
N LEU A 61 -22.12 11.92 -3.26
CA LEU A 61 -23.10 10.86 -3.07
C LEU A 61 -22.83 9.63 -3.93
N ARG A 62 -22.34 9.80 -5.15
CA ARG A 62 -21.89 8.72 -6.02
C ARG A 62 -20.72 7.98 -5.37
N PHE A 63 -19.68 8.68 -4.96
CA PHE A 63 -18.54 8.09 -4.24
C PHE A 63 -18.96 7.37 -2.95
N ALA A 64 -19.89 7.93 -2.16
CA ALA A 64 -20.40 7.26 -0.98
C ALA A 64 -21.19 5.98 -1.30
N ARG A 65 -21.85 5.91 -2.45
CA ARG A 65 -22.54 4.69 -2.94
C ARG A 65 -21.52 3.66 -3.43
N GLU A 66 -20.51 4.08 -4.16
CA GLU A 66 -19.40 3.24 -4.66
C GLU A 66 -18.56 2.70 -3.50
N ALA A 67 -18.20 3.53 -2.54
CA ALA A 67 -17.55 3.11 -1.29
C ALA A 67 -18.39 2.13 -0.46
N ARG A 68 -19.72 2.08 -0.66
CA ARG A 68 -20.63 1.08 -0.06
C ARG A 68 -20.83 -0.15 -0.94
N GLN A 69 -20.48 -0.12 -2.21
CA GLN A 69 -20.36 -1.36 -2.96
C GLN A 69 -19.24 -2.15 -2.28
N LYS A 70 -19.63 -3.24 -1.63
CA LYS A 70 -18.73 -4.06 -0.84
C LYS A 70 -17.64 -4.57 -1.77
N GLY A 71 -16.50 -3.90 -1.80
CA GLY A 71 -15.33 -4.45 -2.42
C GLY A 71 -15.02 -5.82 -1.78
N TRP A 72 -14.47 -6.75 -2.54
CA TRP A 72 -14.16 -8.11 -2.09
C TRP A 72 -13.38 -8.15 -0.77
N TRP A 73 -12.58 -7.11 -0.46
CA TRP A 73 -11.82 -6.97 0.80
C TRP A 73 -12.70 -6.73 2.03
N GLN A 74 -13.91 -6.20 1.89
CA GLN A 74 -14.82 -5.97 3.04
C GLN A 74 -15.34 -7.27 3.64
N PHE A 75 -15.36 -8.37 2.88
CA PHE A 75 -15.69 -9.69 3.41
C PHE A 75 -14.64 -10.21 4.42
N TYR A 76 -13.46 -9.60 4.46
CA TYR A 76 -12.34 -10.01 5.29
C TYR A 76 -12.14 -9.13 6.55
N GLY A 77 -13.04 -8.16 6.80
CA GLY A 77 -13.06 -7.34 8.02
C GLY A 77 -11.82 -6.47 8.20
N THR A 78 -11.30 -6.38 9.43
CA THR A 78 -10.12 -5.55 9.80
C THR A 78 -8.77 -6.18 9.43
N VAL A 79 -8.76 -7.16 8.56
CA VAL A 79 -7.58 -7.99 8.20
C VAL A 79 -6.43 -7.18 7.58
N LEU A 80 -6.77 -6.17 6.83
CA LEU A 80 -5.90 -5.05 6.45
C LEU A 80 -6.66 -3.79 6.85
N THR A 81 -5.99 -2.67 7.06
CA THR A 81 -6.72 -1.41 7.19
C THR A 81 -7.53 -1.24 5.90
N GLY A 82 -8.82 -1.51 5.94
CA GLY A 82 -9.69 -1.62 4.75
C GLY A 82 -9.66 -0.37 3.88
N ALA A 83 -9.27 0.78 4.48
CA ALA A 83 -9.01 2.02 3.78
C ALA A 83 -7.85 1.91 2.77
N TYR A 84 -6.69 1.32 3.15
CA TYR A 84 -5.54 1.22 2.23
C TYR A 84 -5.86 0.35 1.00
N VAL A 85 -6.51 -0.79 1.20
CA VAL A 85 -6.86 -1.70 0.08
C VAL A 85 -7.84 -1.04 -0.90
N GLY A 86 -8.79 -0.25 -0.36
CA GLY A 86 -9.72 0.51 -1.19
C GLY A 86 -9.01 1.59 -2.01
N LEU A 87 -8.10 2.34 -1.37
CA LEU A 87 -7.32 3.39 -2.03
C LEU A 87 -6.34 2.81 -3.06
N GLU A 88 -5.67 1.71 -2.74
CA GLU A 88 -4.79 1.00 -3.66
C GLU A 88 -5.55 0.48 -4.90
N SER A 89 -6.78 -0.03 -4.70
CA SER A 89 -7.60 -0.56 -5.80
C SER A 89 -8.14 0.53 -6.74
N ALA A 90 -8.22 1.77 -6.26
CA ALA A 90 -8.69 2.93 -7.02
C ALA A 90 -7.54 3.74 -7.62
N ALA A 91 -6.28 3.43 -7.29
CA ALA A 91 -5.13 4.16 -7.80
C ALA A 91 -4.82 3.77 -9.25
N ASP A 92 -4.50 4.76 -10.08
CA ASP A 92 -4.05 4.58 -11.45
C ASP A 92 -2.56 4.25 -11.50
N SER A 93 -1.76 4.88 -10.62
CA SER A 93 -0.35 4.53 -10.47
C SER A 93 0.13 4.56 -9.02
N ILE A 94 1.12 3.71 -8.74
CA ILE A 94 1.77 3.58 -7.43
C ILE A 94 3.27 3.71 -7.59
N ARG A 95 3.87 4.55 -6.73
CA ARG A 95 5.31 4.61 -6.54
C ARG A 95 5.65 4.23 -5.11
N ALA A 96 6.51 3.24 -4.92
CA ALA A 96 6.82 2.74 -3.58
C ALA A 96 8.32 2.54 -3.38
N TYR A 97 8.79 2.85 -2.18
CA TYR A 97 10.08 2.44 -1.67
C TYR A 97 9.88 1.45 -0.53
N GLU A 98 10.50 0.29 -0.66
CA GLU A 98 10.40 -0.79 0.32
C GLU A 98 11.78 -1.15 0.88
N ALA A 99 11.95 -0.88 2.19
CA ALA A 99 13.23 -1.07 2.87
C ALA A 99 13.34 -2.40 3.64
N LEU A 100 12.22 -3.06 3.93
CA LEU A 100 12.21 -4.17 4.89
C LEU A 100 11.80 -5.51 4.29
N VAL A 101 10.82 -5.53 3.40
CA VAL A 101 10.23 -6.75 2.85
C VAL A 101 9.75 -6.51 1.42
N VAL A 102 9.55 -7.56 0.65
CA VAL A 102 8.89 -7.47 -0.66
C VAL A 102 7.47 -6.93 -0.45
N PRO A 103 7.01 -5.92 -1.23
CA PRO A 103 5.67 -5.34 -1.11
C PRO A 103 4.57 -6.34 -1.44
N GLY A 104 3.38 -6.16 -0.83
CA GLY A 104 2.28 -7.11 -0.92
C GLY A 104 1.84 -7.48 -2.33
N LEU A 105 1.89 -6.53 -3.28
CA LEU A 105 1.56 -6.76 -4.68
C LEU A 105 2.54 -7.70 -5.42
N LEU A 106 3.74 -7.87 -4.88
CA LEU A 106 4.81 -8.68 -5.49
C LEU A 106 5.16 -9.94 -4.67
N GLN A 107 4.38 -10.30 -3.66
CA GLN A 107 4.67 -11.46 -2.81
C GLN A 107 4.10 -12.75 -3.41
N THR A 108 4.83 -13.86 -3.23
CA THR A 108 4.24 -15.19 -3.37
C THR A 108 3.35 -15.52 -2.15
N GLU A 109 2.48 -16.50 -2.28
CA GLU A 109 1.59 -16.93 -1.20
C GLU A 109 2.37 -17.39 0.03
N GLU A 110 3.43 -18.20 -0.16
CA GLU A 110 4.25 -18.71 0.93
C GLU A 110 5.09 -17.63 1.61
N TYR A 111 5.60 -16.65 0.85
CA TYR A 111 6.30 -15.49 1.40
C TYR A 111 5.32 -14.65 2.25
N ALA A 112 4.13 -14.39 1.74
CA ALA A 112 3.07 -13.66 2.44
C ALA A 112 2.68 -14.38 3.74
N ARG A 113 2.49 -15.70 3.69
CA ARG A 113 2.16 -16.55 4.85
C ARG A 113 3.24 -16.47 5.91
N ALA A 114 4.50 -16.67 5.53
CA ALA A 114 5.64 -16.61 6.44
C ALA A 114 5.75 -15.24 7.12
N LEU A 115 5.56 -14.16 6.36
CA LEU A 115 5.61 -12.80 6.88
C LEU A 115 4.47 -12.50 7.86
N ILE A 116 3.25 -12.94 7.55
CA ILE A 116 2.06 -12.76 8.41
C ILE A 116 2.24 -13.49 9.74
N ILE A 117 2.69 -14.74 9.71
CA ILE A 117 2.95 -15.52 10.91
C ILE A 117 4.04 -14.88 11.77
N SER A 118 5.13 -14.43 11.14
CA SER A 118 6.24 -13.78 11.86
C SER A 118 5.83 -12.46 12.52
N GLY A 119 5.00 -11.67 11.84
CA GLY A 119 4.54 -10.37 12.36
C GLY A 119 3.40 -10.46 13.37
N ARG A 120 2.69 -11.59 13.41
CA ARG A 120 1.52 -11.83 14.29
C ARG A 120 1.46 -13.26 14.78
N PRO A 121 2.32 -13.63 15.73
CA PRO A 121 2.38 -15.02 16.23
C PRO A 121 1.14 -15.44 17.04
N ASP A 122 0.27 -14.49 17.38
CA ASP A 122 -0.94 -14.66 18.20
C ASP A 122 -2.21 -14.95 17.38
N ILE A 123 -2.17 -14.84 16.04
CA ILE A 123 -3.36 -15.08 15.21
C ILE A 123 -3.56 -16.56 14.87
N SER A 124 -4.83 -16.94 14.64
CA SER A 124 -5.17 -18.30 14.24
C SER A 124 -4.72 -18.62 12.81
N ALA A 125 -4.60 -19.93 12.50
CA ALA A 125 -4.33 -20.38 11.14
C ALA A 125 -5.41 -19.90 10.14
N GLU A 126 -6.68 -19.90 10.55
CA GLU A 126 -7.80 -19.41 9.73
C GLU A 126 -7.65 -17.93 9.39
N GLU A 127 -7.30 -17.11 10.38
CA GLU A 127 -7.06 -15.68 10.18
C GLU A 127 -5.81 -15.42 9.30
N THR A 128 -4.77 -16.26 9.45
CA THR A 128 -3.59 -16.23 8.58
C THR A 128 -3.98 -16.46 7.13
N GLU A 129 -4.73 -17.53 6.84
CA GLU A 129 -5.17 -17.85 5.48
C GLU A 129 -6.10 -16.78 4.88
N LYS A 130 -6.91 -16.17 5.70
CA LYS A 130 -7.73 -15.02 5.31
C LYS A 130 -6.89 -13.84 4.83
N ARG A 131 -5.84 -13.51 5.59
CA ARG A 131 -4.89 -12.43 5.24
C ARG A 131 -4.09 -12.74 3.98
N VAL A 132 -3.67 -13.98 3.82
CA VAL A 132 -2.98 -14.45 2.61
C VAL A 132 -3.89 -14.28 1.40
N ARG A 133 -5.13 -14.78 1.45
CA ARG A 133 -6.10 -14.62 0.34
C ARG A 133 -6.34 -13.16 -0.04
N VAL A 134 -6.52 -12.28 0.96
CA VAL A 134 -6.67 -10.84 0.71
C VAL A 134 -5.46 -10.30 -0.04
N ARG A 135 -4.25 -10.68 0.37
CA ARG A 135 -3.00 -10.23 -0.24
C ARG A 135 -2.85 -10.74 -1.67
N MET A 136 -3.16 -12.01 -1.92
CA MET A 136 -3.10 -12.58 -3.27
C MET A 136 -4.13 -11.96 -4.21
N ASN A 137 -5.36 -11.73 -3.74
CA ASN A 137 -6.40 -11.11 -4.55
C ASN A 137 -6.05 -9.69 -5.02
N ARG A 138 -5.24 -8.93 -4.25
CA ARG A 138 -4.79 -7.58 -4.64
C ARG A 138 -3.87 -7.61 -5.88
N GLN A 139 -3.18 -8.70 -6.13
CA GLN A 139 -2.27 -8.83 -7.27
C GLN A 139 -2.98 -8.79 -8.62
N SER A 140 -4.30 -9.04 -8.65
CA SER A 140 -5.10 -8.88 -9.88
C SER A 140 -5.06 -7.46 -10.44
N LEU A 141 -4.75 -6.45 -9.63
CA LEU A 141 -4.56 -5.06 -10.06
C LEU A 141 -3.45 -4.92 -11.12
N LEU A 142 -2.47 -5.82 -11.12
CA LEU A 142 -1.36 -5.79 -12.08
C LEU A 142 -1.70 -6.44 -13.43
N THR A 143 -2.81 -7.18 -13.54
CA THR A 143 -3.14 -8.01 -14.71
C THR A 143 -4.58 -7.85 -15.20
N GLN A 144 -5.35 -6.93 -14.64
CA GLN A 144 -6.69 -6.57 -15.11
C GLN A 144 -6.65 -5.83 -16.46
N ASP A 145 -7.81 -5.56 -17.07
CA ASP A 145 -7.92 -4.91 -18.38
C ASP A 145 -7.31 -3.49 -18.40
N ASP A 146 -7.43 -2.76 -17.29
CA ASP A 146 -6.76 -1.48 -17.02
C ASP A 146 -5.80 -1.68 -15.84
N PRO A 147 -4.56 -2.11 -16.10
CA PRO A 147 -3.66 -2.55 -15.06
C PRO A 147 -3.00 -1.35 -14.36
N LEU A 148 -2.87 -1.45 -13.04
CA LEU A 148 -2.15 -0.51 -12.20
C LEU A 148 -0.72 -0.29 -12.70
N ASP A 149 -0.30 0.97 -12.93
CA ASP A 149 1.10 1.32 -13.18
C ASP A 149 1.88 1.31 -11.86
N LEU A 150 2.86 0.43 -11.77
CA LEU A 150 3.59 0.16 -10.53
C LEU A 150 5.09 0.41 -10.69
N TRP A 151 5.61 1.41 -9.99
CA TRP A 151 7.05 1.65 -9.89
C TRP A 151 7.55 1.41 -8.48
N ILE A 152 8.40 0.41 -8.31
CA ILE A 152 8.96 0.02 -7.01
C ILE A 152 10.47 0.11 -7.00
N VAL A 153 11.01 0.74 -5.96
CA VAL A 153 12.42 0.66 -5.58
C VAL A 153 12.51 -0.20 -4.32
N LEU A 154 13.12 -1.38 -4.44
CA LEU A 154 13.46 -2.24 -3.31
C LEU A 154 14.84 -1.87 -2.78
N ASP A 155 14.99 -1.74 -1.48
CA ASP A 155 16.32 -1.76 -0.87
C ASP A 155 16.94 -3.16 -1.01
N GLU A 156 18.24 -3.25 -1.26
CA GLU A 156 18.94 -4.54 -1.41
C GLU A 156 18.77 -5.42 -0.17
N ALA A 157 18.60 -4.84 1.03
CA ALA A 157 18.35 -5.59 2.27
C ALA A 157 17.09 -6.47 2.21
N VAL A 158 16.09 -6.07 1.43
CA VAL A 158 14.87 -6.86 1.20
C VAL A 158 15.17 -8.22 0.58
N LEU A 159 16.13 -8.27 -0.35
CA LEU A 159 16.53 -9.47 -1.07
C LEU A 159 17.37 -10.43 -0.21
N HIS A 160 18.07 -9.90 0.79
CA HIS A 160 18.91 -10.68 1.71
C HIS A 160 18.18 -11.18 2.96
N ARG A 161 16.97 -10.69 3.22
CA ARG A 161 16.18 -11.12 4.37
C ARG A 161 15.49 -12.45 4.09
N GLY A 162 15.94 -13.52 4.74
CA GLY A 162 15.46 -14.90 4.55
C GLY A 162 14.04 -15.14 5.10
N VAL A 163 13.01 -14.59 4.46
CA VAL A 163 11.62 -14.80 4.85
C VAL A 163 11.15 -16.19 4.43
N GLY A 164 10.62 -16.98 5.38
CA GLY A 164 10.11 -18.32 5.12
C GLY A 164 11.16 -19.37 4.75
N GLY A 165 12.45 -19.00 4.74
CA GLY A 165 13.55 -19.89 4.41
C GLY A 165 13.87 -19.95 2.90
N ARG A 166 14.82 -20.79 2.56
CA ARG A 166 15.46 -20.78 1.23
C ARG A 166 14.53 -21.09 0.05
N VAL A 167 13.63 -22.04 0.22
CA VAL A 167 12.67 -22.44 -0.83
C VAL A 167 11.71 -21.29 -1.12
N VAL A 168 11.16 -20.68 -0.06
CA VAL A 168 10.24 -19.55 -0.19
C VAL A 168 10.93 -18.34 -0.84
N MET A 169 12.18 -18.04 -0.47
CA MET A 169 12.93 -16.95 -1.07
C MET A 169 13.24 -17.18 -2.55
N ARG A 170 13.64 -18.39 -2.93
CA ARG A 170 13.85 -18.74 -4.34
C ARG A 170 12.57 -18.54 -5.16
N ASP A 171 11.44 -19.08 -4.69
CA ASP A 171 10.17 -18.97 -5.39
C ASP A 171 9.69 -17.50 -5.45
N GLN A 172 10.06 -16.70 -4.44
CA GLN A 172 9.84 -15.26 -4.41
C GLN A 172 10.69 -14.52 -5.44
N PHE A 173 11.97 -14.86 -5.61
CA PHE A 173 12.81 -14.26 -6.65
C PHE A 173 12.32 -14.64 -8.05
N ASP A 174 11.98 -15.90 -8.28
CA ASP A 174 11.40 -16.35 -9.56
C ASP A 174 10.09 -15.59 -9.87
N HIS A 175 9.31 -15.24 -8.83
CA HIS A 175 8.11 -14.44 -8.99
C HIS A 175 8.44 -12.99 -9.33
N LEU A 176 9.40 -12.36 -8.65
CA LEU A 176 9.84 -10.99 -8.96
C LEU A 176 10.33 -10.86 -10.40
N LEU A 177 11.08 -11.84 -10.90
CA LEU A 177 11.56 -11.87 -12.29
C LEU A 177 10.38 -11.92 -13.28
N ARG A 178 9.35 -12.75 -13.02
CA ARG A 178 8.16 -12.81 -13.89
C ARG A 178 7.35 -11.52 -13.86
N VAL A 179 7.19 -10.90 -12.68
CA VAL A 179 6.42 -9.65 -12.56
C VAL A 179 7.17 -8.49 -13.21
N ALA A 180 8.48 -8.48 -13.18
CA ALA A 180 9.31 -7.49 -13.88
C ALA A 180 9.18 -7.54 -15.42
N GLU A 181 8.62 -8.61 -16.00
CA GLU A 181 8.29 -8.69 -17.43
C GLU A 181 7.00 -7.96 -17.81
N LEU A 182 6.17 -7.59 -16.83
CA LEU A 182 4.93 -6.84 -17.10
C LEU A 182 5.26 -5.40 -17.51
N SER A 183 4.65 -4.92 -18.58
CA SER A 183 4.90 -3.59 -19.16
C SER A 183 4.50 -2.43 -18.22
N ASN A 184 3.57 -2.68 -17.30
CA ASN A 184 3.09 -1.73 -16.30
C ASN A 184 3.83 -1.85 -14.95
N VAL A 185 4.93 -2.63 -14.88
CA VAL A 185 5.72 -2.78 -13.66
C VAL A 185 7.16 -2.34 -13.90
N THR A 186 7.62 -1.36 -13.14
CA THR A 186 9.03 -0.96 -13.07
C THR A 186 9.60 -1.38 -11.73
N LEU A 187 10.55 -2.33 -11.76
CA LEU A 187 11.23 -2.84 -10.57
C LEU A 187 12.70 -2.42 -10.60
N GLN A 188 13.11 -1.70 -9.54
CA GLN A 188 14.51 -1.30 -9.32
C GLN A 188 15.00 -1.77 -7.96
N VAL A 189 16.29 -1.91 -7.80
CA VAL A 189 16.95 -2.24 -6.54
C VAL A 189 17.91 -1.11 -6.17
N LEU A 190 17.79 -0.59 -4.96
CA LEU A 190 18.76 0.34 -4.39
C LEU A 190 19.88 -0.46 -3.73
N PRO A 191 21.09 -0.48 -4.32
CA PRO A 191 22.16 -1.33 -3.83
C PRO A 191 22.77 -0.77 -2.54
N PHE A 192 23.33 -1.63 -1.68
CA PHE A 192 24.07 -1.20 -0.49
C PHE A 192 25.23 -0.23 -0.82
N ALA A 193 25.80 -0.35 -2.02
CA ALA A 193 26.82 0.54 -2.51
C ALA A 193 26.37 2.00 -2.68
N ALA A 194 25.06 2.26 -2.75
CA ALA A 194 24.53 3.62 -2.75
C ALA A 194 24.80 4.37 -1.42
N GLY A 195 25.08 3.64 -0.35
CA GLY A 195 25.36 4.23 0.96
C GLY A 195 24.16 4.95 1.57
N ALA A 196 24.37 6.12 2.15
CA ALA A 196 23.28 6.94 2.70
C ALA A 196 22.44 7.54 1.57
N HIS A 197 21.12 7.43 1.67
CA HIS A 197 20.17 7.80 0.62
C HIS A 197 18.91 8.48 1.19
N ALA A 198 18.09 9.07 0.32
CA ALA A 198 16.93 9.85 0.71
C ALA A 198 15.82 9.03 1.42
N GLY A 199 15.81 7.71 1.30
CA GLY A 199 14.82 6.81 1.91
C GLY A 199 15.18 6.28 3.31
N MET A 200 16.21 6.85 4.00
CA MET A 200 16.62 6.37 5.33
C MET A 200 15.54 6.52 6.41
N ASP A 201 14.52 7.35 6.17
CA ASP A 201 13.37 7.50 7.07
C ASP A 201 12.40 6.29 7.03
N GLY A 202 12.54 5.39 6.04
CA GLY A 202 11.78 4.14 5.93
C GLY A 202 10.88 4.02 4.70
N THR A 203 10.09 2.95 4.71
CA THR A 203 9.15 2.56 3.63
C THR A 203 8.00 3.54 3.48
N PHE A 204 7.64 3.84 2.23
CA PHE A 204 6.44 4.63 1.89
C PHE A 204 5.88 4.22 0.53
N THR A 205 4.60 4.54 0.33
CA THR A 205 3.88 4.33 -0.93
C THR A 205 3.16 5.62 -1.31
N ILE A 206 3.33 6.08 -2.54
CA ILE A 206 2.58 7.21 -3.11
C ILE A 206 1.52 6.62 -4.04
N LEU A 207 0.26 6.97 -3.82
CA LEU A 207 -0.86 6.58 -4.65
C LEU A 207 -1.29 7.81 -5.47
N PHE A 208 -1.34 7.65 -6.79
CA PHE A 208 -1.75 8.68 -7.73
C PHE A 208 -3.07 8.29 -8.36
N TYR A 209 -3.91 9.30 -8.59
CA TYR A 209 -5.21 9.20 -9.23
C TYR A 209 -5.26 10.19 -10.38
N GLU A 210 -5.75 9.76 -11.56
CA GLU A 210 -5.84 10.61 -12.75
C GLU A 210 -7.04 11.55 -12.71
N GLU A 211 -8.13 11.16 -12.04
CA GLU A 211 -9.29 12.04 -11.90
C GLU A 211 -8.91 13.26 -11.05
N ALA A 212 -9.12 14.46 -11.61
CA ALA A 212 -8.74 15.74 -10.99
C ALA A 212 -9.41 16.00 -9.61
N GLU A 213 -10.41 15.20 -9.28
CA GLU A 213 -11.18 15.28 -8.04
C GLU A 213 -10.60 14.38 -6.93
N ASP A 214 -9.76 13.39 -7.30
CA ASP A 214 -9.12 12.49 -6.36
C ASP A 214 -7.70 12.99 -6.06
N GLN A 215 -7.50 13.32 -4.79
CA GLN A 215 -6.20 13.82 -4.34
C GLN A 215 -5.23 12.67 -4.12
N SER A 216 -4.11 12.66 -4.85
CA SER A 216 -2.98 11.77 -4.59
C SER A 216 -2.54 11.84 -3.13
N LEU A 217 -2.05 10.74 -2.59
CA LEU A 217 -1.69 10.65 -1.18
C LEU A 217 -0.46 9.77 -0.94
N VAL A 218 0.16 9.94 0.20
CA VAL A 218 1.25 9.08 0.67
C VAL A 218 0.75 8.21 1.82
N PHE A 219 1.07 6.93 1.76
CA PHE A 219 0.86 5.98 2.84
C PHE A 219 2.19 5.57 3.46
N VAL A 220 2.28 5.71 4.79
CA VAL A 220 3.43 5.26 5.59
C VAL A 220 2.93 4.23 6.59
N SER A 221 3.41 2.98 6.48
CA SER A 221 3.01 1.89 7.38
C SER A 221 3.84 1.88 8.68
N ASN A 222 3.22 1.51 9.79
CA ASN A 222 3.88 1.29 11.07
C ASN A 222 3.18 0.20 11.88
N ALA A 223 3.71 -0.15 13.06
CA ALA A 223 3.16 -1.20 13.92
C ALA A 223 1.73 -0.91 14.45
N ALA A 224 1.32 0.36 14.49
CA ALA A 224 -0.01 0.78 14.93
C ALA A 224 -1.03 0.81 13.77
N GLY A 225 -0.58 0.60 12.52
CA GLY A 225 -1.42 0.65 11.31
C GLY A 225 -0.73 1.41 10.19
N GLY A 226 -1.26 2.57 9.80
CA GLY A 226 -0.68 3.41 8.76
C GLY A 226 -1.13 4.86 8.90
N LEU A 227 -0.33 5.74 8.34
CA LEU A 227 -0.58 7.17 8.26
C LEU A 227 -0.81 7.54 6.80
N PHE A 228 -1.91 8.22 6.52
CA PHE A 228 -2.19 8.82 5.22
C PHE A 228 -1.83 10.31 5.29
N LEU A 229 -0.97 10.73 4.36
CA LEU A 229 -0.52 12.11 4.21
C LEU A 229 -1.11 12.65 2.90
N GLU A 230 -1.85 13.76 2.97
CA GLU A 230 -2.66 14.27 1.86
C GLU A 230 -2.35 15.71 1.50
N LYS A 231 -1.47 16.36 2.28
CA LYS A 231 -1.09 17.74 1.98
C LYS A 231 -0.14 17.77 0.78
N ASP A 232 -0.32 18.75 -0.08
CA ASP A 232 0.51 18.93 -1.27
C ASP A 232 2.01 19.03 -0.92
N GLU A 233 2.37 19.65 0.19
CA GLU A 233 3.75 19.74 0.67
C GLU A 233 4.33 18.37 1.05
N GLU A 234 3.50 17.51 1.66
CA GLU A 234 3.90 16.15 2.05
C GLU A 234 4.08 15.28 0.79
N LEU A 235 3.11 15.35 -0.13
CA LEU A 235 3.18 14.65 -1.42
C LEU A 235 4.42 15.06 -2.23
N GLN A 236 4.67 16.36 -2.36
CA GLN A 236 5.85 16.89 -3.07
C GLN A 236 7.16 16.41 -2.42
N ARG A 237 7.23 16.38 -1.07
CA ARG A 237 8.40 15.88 -0.35
C ARG A 237 8.66 14.41 -0.66
N TYR A 238 7.65 13.55 -0.58
CA TYR A 238 7.82 12.12 -0.86
C TYR A 238 8.07 11.83 -2.33
N ALA A 239 7.48 12.58 -3.25
CA ALA A 239 7.79 12.51 -4.68
C ALA A 239 9.26 12.86 -4.94
N PHE A 240 9.79 13.92 -4.31
CA PHE A 240 11.20 14.29 -4.36
C PHE A 240 12.11 13.17 -3.80
N VAL A 241 11.75 12.57 -2.66
CA VAL A 241 12.49 11.45 -2.08
C VAL A 241 12.51 10.28 -3.05
N PHE A 242 11.35 9.93 -3.63
CA PHE A 242 11.26 8.83 -4.60
C PHE A 242 12.12 9.08 -5.85
N ASP A 243 12.13 10.30 -6.37
CA ASP A 243 12.94 10.67 -7.54
C ASP A 243 14.46 10.51 -7.26
N HIS A 244 14.91 10.81 -6.03
CA HIS A 244 16.30 10.59 -5.62
C HIS A 244 16.62 9.11 -5.45
N LEU A 245 15.70 8.33 -4.91
CA LEU A 245 15.86 6.88 -4.74
C LEU A 245 15.98 6.18 -6.08
N ARG A 246 15.07 6.45 -7.03
CA ARG A 246 15.10 5.85 -8.36
C ARG A 246 16.34 6.24 -9.18
N ALA A 247 16.86 7.46 -8.96
CA ALA A 247 18.09 7.92 -9.61
C ALA A 247 19.36 7.24 -9.03
N SER A 248 19.30 6.79 -7.77
CA SER A 248 20.39 6.09 -7.09
C SER A 248 20.28 4.56 -7.19
N ALA A 249 19.13 4.06 -7.61
CA ALA A 249 18.87 2.63 -7.79
C ALA A 249 19.47 2.12 -9.11
N LEU A 250 19.71 0.81 -9.15
CA LEU A 250 20.08 0.11 -10.38
C LEU A 250 19.01 0.32 -11.46
N ALA A 251 19.42 0.36 -12.73
CA ALA A 251 18.48 0.33 -13.84
C ALA A 251 17.64 -0.97 -13.78
N PRO A 252 16.40 -0.99 -14.32
CA PRO A 252 15.53 -2.17 -14.24
C PRO A 252 16.20 -3.47 -14.70
N ASP A 253 16.94 -3.46 -15.80
CA ASP A 253 17.65 -4.64 -16.32
C ASP A 253 18.79 -5.10 -15.39
N GLU A 254 19.47 -4.16 -14.74
CA GLU A 254 20.50 -4.46 -13.74
C GLU A 254 19.88 -5.04 -12.45
N ALA A 255 18.72 -4.52 -12.05
CA ALA A 255 17.97 -5.03 -10.91
C ALA A 255 17.49 -6.48 -11.15
N VAL A 256 16.95 -6.77 -12.34
CA VAL A 256 16.58 -8.12 -12.77
C VAL A 256 17.81 -9.05 -12.74
N SER A 257 18.94 -8.60 -13.26
CA SER A 257 20.19 -9.38 -13.24
C SER A 257 20.67 -9.68 -11.82
N MET A 258 20.57 -8.71 -10.91
CA MET A 258 20.92 -8.90 -9.49
C MET A 258 20.00 -9.92 -8.82
N ILE A 259 18.68 -9.82 -9.03
CA ILE A 259 17.68 -10.74 -8.46
C ILE A 259 17.93 -12.17 -8.99
N ALA A 260 18.22 -12.33 -10.28
CA ALA A 260 18.53 -13.63 -10.88
C ALA A 260 19.80 -14.26 -10.29
N ALA A 261 20.85 -13.47 -10.09
CA ALA A 261 22.09 -13.94 -9.44
C ALA A 261 21.83 -14.42 -8.00
N LEU A 262 21.05 -13.67 -7.22
CA LEU A 262 20.67 -14.06 -5.86
C LEU A 262 19.81 -15.33 -5.85
N ALA A 263 18.88 -15.49 -6.78
CA ALA A 263 18.08 -16.71 -6.93
C ALA A 263 18.97 -17.94 -7.11
N GLU A 264 20.01 -17.84 -7.96
CA GLU A 264 20.99 -18.93 -8.17
C GLU A 264 21.81 -19.23 -6.91
N GLU A 265 22.22 -18.21 -6.14
CA GLU A 265 22.95 -18.41 -4.89
C GLU A 265 22.11 -19.16 -3.85
N PHE A 266 20.82 -18.84 -3.75
CA PHE A 266 19.89 -19.57 -2.89
C PHE A 266 19.71 -21.04 -3.32
N VAL A 267 19.89 -21.37 -4.60
CA VAL A 267 19.90 -22.75 -5.10
C VAL A 267 21.21 -23.46 -4.75
N ARG A 268 22.37 -22.83 -4.97
CA ARG A 268 23.70 -23.44 -4.82
C ARG A 268 24.12 -23.71 -3.38
N GLY A 269 23.66 -22.91 -2.42
CA GLY A 269 24.06 -23.03 -1.02
C GLY A 269 23.68 -24.34 -0.31
N ASN A 270 23.14 -25.33 -1.00
CA ASN A 270 22.84 -26.67 -0.49
C ASN A 270 24.06 -27.62 -0.52
N GLY A 271 25.20 -27.20 -1.10
CA GLY A 271 26.36 -28.08 -1.32
C GLY A 271 27.43 -28.03 -0.23
N SER A 272 27.45 -27.06 0.69
CA SER A 272 28.63 -26.82 1.54
C SER A 272 28.46 -26.99 3.06
N GLN A 273 27.33 -27.43 3.56
CA GLN A 273 27.16 -27.69 5.01
C GLN A 273 27.05 -29.17 5.39
N GLY A 274 27.44 -30.09 4.54
CA GLY A 274 27.37 -31.53 4.76
C GLY A 274 28.70 -32.23 5.11
N SER A 275 29.77 -31.51 5.50
CA SER A 275 31.07 -32.16 5.78
C SER A 275 31.93 -31.36 6.75
N GLN A 276 31.50 -31.20 7.98
CA GLN A 276 32.45 -31.07 9.11
C GLN A 276 31.91 -31.94 10.25
N GLY A 277 32.55 -33.12 10.31
CA GLY A 277 32.26 -34.16 11.26
C GLY A 277 32.59 -33.78 12.68
N GLN A 278 31.92 -34.43 13.55
CA GLN A 278 32.35 -34.68 14.92
C GLN A 278 33.77 -35.34 14.94
N PRO A 279 34.55 -35.01 15.97
CA PRO A 279 35.12 -36.06 16.81
C PRO A 279 34.35 -36.24 18.12
#